data_c8de8836f76d57db19eab2ad9db75e3f
#
_entry.id   c8de8836f76d57db19eab2ad9db75e3f
#
_cell.length_a   1.000
_cell.length_b   1.000
_cell.length_c   1.000
_cell.angle_alpha   90.00
_cell.angle_beta   90.00
_cell.angle_gamma   90.00
#
_symmetry.space_group_name_H-M   'P 1'
#
loop_
_entity.id
_entity.type
_entity.pdbx_description
1 polymer ?
#
loop_
_entity_poly.entity_id
_entity_poly.type
_entity_poly.pdbx_seq_one_letter_code
_entity_poly.pdbx_strand_id
1 'polypeptide(L)'
;MLKAAQKKGIPTLLQEQNSYAGVTNKLLAKNAKCICVAYEGMERFFPEDKIVLTGNPVRRNLLECNATQEEARKAMGIDPEKATILIIGGSLGARRVNEVVADLCAWEQHEHKPVLHLHATGQYGVQLFEQLQKQKDFAPGDSLVVKEYINNMPELLAAADLVISRAGALTLAELEAVGRAAVLIPSPNVAENHQYYNAMELQKAGAAVVIEEKDLTGEKLVQTVSAMLAQPGKLAEMGKNARSLSVDDSLDRITAALLKLVKTP
;
A
#
# COMPACT_ATOMS: atom_id res chain seq x y z
N MET A 1 7.89 -3.81 27.53
CA MET A 1 9.31 -4.18 27.42
C MET A 1 10.19 -2.94 27.28
N LEU A 2 10.09 -2.07 26.27
CA LEU A 2 10.96 -0.89 26.03
C LEU A 2 10.99 0.09 27.21
N LYS A 3 9.85 0.42 27.84
CA LYS A 3 9.80 1.28 29.03
C LYS A 3 10.63 0.73 30.20
N ALA A 4 10.66 -0.60 30.37
CA ALA A 4 11.48 -1.24 31.42
C ALA A 4 12.99 -1.19 31.07
N ALA A 5 13.34 -1.36 29.80
CA ALA A 5 14.71 -1.22 29.31
C ALA A 5 15.22 0.21 29.56
N GLN A 6 14.42 1.23 29.18
CA GLN A 6 14.75 2.64 29.42
C GLN A 6 14.96 2.96 30.90
N LYS A 7 14.12 2.41 31.81
CA LYS A 7 14.28 2.57 33.25
C LYS A 7 15.58 1.95 33.79
N LYS A 8 16.12 0.93 33.12
CA LYS A 8 17.40 0.28 33.46
C LYS A 8 18.61 0.90 32.76
N GLY A 9 18.42 2.01 32.05
CA GLY A 9 19.49 2.67 31.29
C GLY A 9 19.91 1.94 30.02
N ILE A 10 19.15 0.93 29.57
CA ILE A 10 19.44 0.20 28.33
C ILE A 10 19.02 1.07 27.13
N PRO A 11 19.95 1.34 26.18
CA PRO A 11 19.62 2.10 24.98
C PRO A 11 18.47 1.46 24.19
N THR A 12 17.55 2.27 23.68
CA THR A 12 16.41 1.80 22.90
C THR A 12 16.33 2.53 21.58
N LEU A 13 15.94 1.80 20.54
CA LEU A 13 15.57 2.32 19.23
C LEU A 13 14.07 2.13 19.03
N LEU A 14 13.41 3.13 18.45
CA LEU A 14 12.03 3.07 18.00
C LEU A 14 12.02 3.10 16.48
N GLN A 15 10.99 2.48 15.88
CA GLN A 15 10.65 2.71 14.49
C GLN A 15 9.19 3.17 14.38
N GLU A 16 8.97 4.30 13.70
CA GLU A 16 7.64 4.78 13.33
C GLU A 16 7.43 4.58 11.83
N GLN A 17 6.49 3.74 11.49
CA GLN A 17 6.19 3.37 10.10
C GLN A 17 5.22 4.32 9.43
N ASN A 18 4.45 5.09 10.21
CA ASN A 18 3.38 5.94 9.73
C ASN A 18 3.81 7.40 9.69
N SER A 19 3.18 8.17 8.81
CA SER A 19 3.37 9.63 8.74
C SER A 19 2.74 10.37 9.92
N TYR A 20 1.90 9.69 10.71
CA TYR A 20 1.36 10.17 11.98
C TYR A 20 1.77 9.23 13.11
N ALA A 21 2.52 9.74 14.09
CA ALA A 21 3.14 8.92 15.13
C ALA A 21 2.12 8.29 16.08
N GLY A 22 2.31 6.98 16.34
CA GLY A 22 1.52 6.25 17.32
C GLY A 22 1.77 6.71 18.76
N VAL A 23 0.75 6.62 19.62
CA VAL A 23 0.81 7.03 21.04
C VAL A 23 1.98 6.39 21.78
N THR A 24 2.21 5.10 21.56
CA THR A 24 3.30 4.35 22.22
C THR A 24 4.67 4.93 21.85
N ASN A 25 4.92 5.22 20.58
CA ASN A 25 6.18 5.80 20.13
C ASN A 25 6.37 7.21 20.68
N LYS A 26 5.32 8.04 20.70
CA LYS A 26 5.34 9.37 21.32
C LYS A 26 5.73 9.30 22.81
N LEU A 27 5.16 8.36 23.58
CA LEU A 27 5.47 8.18 25.00
C LEU A 27 6.90 7.69 25.27
N LEU A 28 7.46 6.87 24.37
CA LEU A 28 8.79 6.31 24.53
C LEU A 28 9.91 7.20 23.96
N ALA A 29 9.58 8.12 23.07
CA ALA A 29 10.51 8.96 22.32
C ALA A 29 11.48 9.74 23.24
N LYS A 30 10.98 10.31 24.34
CA LYS A 30 11.80 11.10 25.26
C LYS A 30 13.06 10.36 25.74
N ASN A 31 12.94 9.05 26.02
CA ASN A 31 14.03 8.23 26.56
C ASN A 31 14.65 7.29 25.52
N ALA A 32 14.19 7.30 24.27
CA ALA A 32 14.83 6.59 23.18
C ALA A 32 16.16 7.27 22.82
N LYS A 33 17.12 6.48 22.35
CA LYS A 33 18.41 6.99 21.83
C LYS A 33 18.35 7.27 20.33
N CYS A 34 17.50 6.54 19.61
CA CYS A 34 17.31 6.70 18.19
C CYS A 34 15.84 6.43 17.81
N ILE A 35 15.32 7.17 16.87
CA ILE A 35 13.96 7.04 16.35
C ILE A 35 14.04 7.00 14.82
N CYS A 36 13.95 5.79 14.27
CA CYS A 36 13.84 5.60 12.84
C CYS A 36 12.42 5.98 12.38
N VAL A 37 12.32 6.80 11.37
CA VAL A 37 11.04 7.26 10.84
C VAL A 37 10.94 6.98 9.33
N ALA A 38 9.73 6.73 8.86
CA ALA A 38 9.49 6.46 7.45
C ALA A 38 9.26 7.73 6.63
N TYR A 39 8.80 8.81 7.25
CA TYR A 39 8.40 10.05 6.58
C TYR A 39 9.16 11.25 7.15
N GLU A 40 9.30 12.29 6.36
CA GLU A 40 9.78 13.60 6.81
C GLU A 40 8.74 14.32 7.70
N GLY A 41 9.15 15.41 8.34
CA GLY A 41 8.25 16.23 9.18
C GLY A 41 7.86 15.59 10.51
N MET A 42 8.63 14.58 10.97
CA MET A 42 8.34 13.85 12.20
C MET A 42 8.86 14.55 13.46
N GLU A 43 9.60 15.66 13.35
CA GLU A 43 10.01 16.56 14.43
C GLU A 43 8.83 17.17 15.18
N ARG A 44 7.66 17.23 14.56
CA ARG A 44 6.39 17.61 15.22
C ARG A 44 5.93 16.62 16.31
N PHE A 45 6.50 15.41 16.32
CA PHE A 45 6.15 14.33 17.26
C PHE A 45 7.31 13.88 18.12
N PHE A 46 8.55 14.02 17.64
CA PHE A 46 9.75 13.45 18.23
C PHE A 46 10.87 14.49 18.36
N PRO A 47 11.79 14.32 19.33
CA PRO A 47 12.99 15.15 19.39
C PRO A 47 13.83 15.02 18.11
N GLU A 48 14.11 16.13 17.47
CA GLU A 48 14.78 16.21 16.16
C GLU A 48 16.17 15.55 16.17
N ASP A 49 16.92 15.75 17.26
CA ASP A 49 18.27 15.19 17.47
C ASP A 49 18.33 13.66 17.52
N LYS A 50 17.17 12.99 17.62
CA LYS A 50 17.05 11.53 17.67
C LYS A 50 16.47 10.90 16.42
N ILE A 51 15.95 11.73 15.51
CA ILE A 51 15.30 11.25 14.28
C ILE A 51 16.33 10.80 13.26
N VAL A 52 16.07 9.65 12.66
CA VAL A 52 16.80 9.14 11.49
C VAL A 52 15.77 8.75 10.43
N LEU A 53 15.78 9.44 9.29
CA LEU A 53 14.92 9.09 8.16
C LEU A 53 15.44 7.80 7.50
N THR A 54 14.70 6.72 7.69
CA THR A 54 15.06 5.38 7.22
C THR A 54 14.12 4.83 6.16
N GLY A 55 12.93 5.37 6.01
CA GLY A 55 11.88 4.71 5.25
C GLY A 55 11.31 3.48 5.99
N ASN A 56 10.44 2.75 5.32
CA ASN A 56 9.90 1.47 5.77
C ASN A 56 10.61 0.30 5.07
N PRO A 57 10.95 -0.78 5.80
CA PRO A 57 11.60 -1.92 5.18
C PRO A 57 10.64 -2.66 4.23
N VAL A 58 11.01 -2.76 2.98
CA VAL A 58 10.31 -3.50 1.95
C VAL A 58 10.91 -4.90 1.83
N ARG A 59 10.09 -5.87 1.47
CA ARG A 59 10.54 -7.27 1.28
C ARG A 59 11.61 -7.35 0.19
N ARG A 60 12.67 -8.08 0.48
CA ARG A 60 13.84 -8.19 -0.40
C ARG A 60 13.49 -8.74 -1.78
N ASN A 61 12.63 -9.76 -1.86
CA ASN A 61 12.18 -10.32 -3.12
C ASN A 61 11.41 -9.33 -4.00
N LEU A 62 10.80 -8.29 -3.41
CA LEU A 62 10.13 -7.24 -4.17
C LEU A 62 11.15 -6.24 -4.72
N LEU A 63 12.16 -5.85 -3.93
CA LEU A 63 13.25 -4.98 -4.38
C LEU A 63 14.15 -5.65 -5.44
N GLU A 64 14.30 -6.96 -5.38
CA GLU A 64 15.08 -7.76 -6.33
C GLU A 64 14.29 -8.19 -7.57
N CYS A 65 12.98 -7.90 -7.61
CA CYS A 65 12.16 -8.17 -8.78
C CYS A 65 12.48 -7.19 -9.91
N ASN A 66 13.33 -7.63 -10.83
CA ASN A 66 13.75 -6.81 -11.98
C ASN A 66 12.88 -7.02 -13.23
N ALA A 67 11.79 -7.76 -13.12
CA ALA A 67 10.90 -8.00 -14.24
C ALA A 67 10.24 -6.69 -14.70
N THR A 68 10.35 -6.40 -15.98
CA THR A 68 9.56 -5.35 -16.61
C THR A 68 8.07 -5.71 -16.56
N GLN A 69 7.20 -4.72 -16.73
CA GLN A 69 5.77 -4.97 -16.78
C GLN A 69 5.39 -5.95 -17.90
N GLU A 70 6.02 -5.82 -19.05
CA GLU A 70 5.80 -6.71 -20.20
C GLU A 70 6.23 -8.15 -19.89
N GLU A 71 7.41 -8.35 -19.30
CA GLU A 71 7.90 -9.68 -18.90
C GLU A 71 7.00 -10.32 -17.85
N ALA A 72 6.57 -9.56 -16.84
CA ALA A 72 5.66 -10.04 -15.80
C ALA A 72 4.31 -10.47 -16.40
N ARG A 73 3.72 -9.66 -17.28
CA ARG A 73 2.48 -9.97 -17.98
C ARG A 73 2.60 -11.20 -18.87
N LYS A 74 3.66 -11.29 -19.65
CA LYS A 74 3.93 -12.45 -20.51
C LYS A 74 4.07 -13.74 -19.70
N ALA A 75 4.81 -13.71 -18.59
CA ALA A 75 4.98 -14.86 -17.70
C ALA A 75 3.66 -15.33 -17.08
N MET A 76 2.71 -14.41 -16.88
CA MET A 76 1.40 -14.68 -16.28
C MET A 76 0.30 -14.94 -17.32
N GLY A 77 0.60 -14.85 -18.61
CA GLY A 77 -0.39 -14.99 -19.70
C GLY A 77 -1.41 -13.85 -19.74
N ILE A 78 -1.05 -12.67 -19.24
CA ILE A 78 -1.92 -11.48 -19.25
C ILE A 78 -1.88 -10.84 -20.65
N ASP A 79 -3.07 -10.61 -21.20
CA ASP A 79 -3.24 -9.91 -22.46
C ASP A 79 -2.68 -8.47 -22.37
N PRO A 80 -1.70 -8.07 -23.21
CA PRO A 80 -1.08 -6.75 -23.15
C PRO A 80 -2.05 -5.60 -23.43
N GLU A 81 -3.16 -5.86 -24.17
CA GLU A 81 -4.17 -4.86 -24.50
C GLU A 81 -5.13 -4.57 -23.33
N LYS A 82 -5.13 -5.39 -22.29
CA LYS A 82 -5.97 -5.18 -21.11
C LYS A 82 -5.23 -4.36 -20.05
N ALA A 83 -5.89 -3.30 -19.55
CA ALA A 83 -5.45 -2.64 -18.34
C ALA A 83 -5.55 -3.61 -17.16
N THR A 84 -4.49 -3.74 -16.37
CA THR A 84 -4.43 -4.69 -15.24
C THR A 84 -4.56 -3.94 -13.93
N ILE A 85 -5.62 -4.22 -13.17
CA ILE A 85 -5.89 -3.62 -11.87
C ILE A 85 -5.69 -4.67 -10.78
N LEU A 86 -4.75 -4.42 -9.87
CA LEU A 86 -4.52 -5.25 -8.68
C LEU A 86 -5.28 -4.68 -7.49
N ILE A 87 -6.10 -5.51 -6.83
CA ILE A 87 -6.91 -5.08 -5.68
C ILE A 87 -6.48 -5.84 -4.43
N ILE A 88 -6.11 -5.09 -3.36
CA ILE A 88 -5.59 -5.64 -2.12
C ILE A 88 -6.31 -5.03 -0.91
N GLY A 89 -7.17 -5.81 -0.27
CA GLY A 89 -7.89 -5.40 0.96
C GLY A 89 -7.13 -5.68 2.26
N GLY A 90 -5.93 -6.28 2.18
CA GLY A 90 -5.19 -6.84 3.33
C GLY A 90 -5.53 -8.31 3.59
N SER A 91 -4.77 -8.98 4.48
CA SER A 91 -4.87 -10.44 4.73
C SER A 91 -6.25 -10.89 5.25
N LEU A 92 -6.90 -10.07 6.07
CA LEU A 92 -8.25 -10.35 6.58
C LEU A 92 -9.35 -9.93 5.59
N GLY A 93 -9.00 -9.09 4.61
CA GLY A 93 -9.93 -8.47 3.70
C GLY A 93 -10.51 -7.16 4.23
N ALA A 94 -11.10 -6.39 3.34
CA ALA A 94 -11.77 -5.13 3.64
C ALA A 94 -13.18 -5.17 3.05
N ARG A 95 -14.18 -5.43 3.90
CA ARG A 95 -15.57 -5.63 3.45
C ARG A 95 -16.03 -4.53 2.50
N ARG A 96 -15.87 -3.25 2.90
CA ARG A 96 -16.33 -2.12 2.08
C ARG A 96 -15.59 -2.03 0.75
N VAL A 97 -14.30 -2.35 0.72
CA VAL A 97 -13.52 -2.40 -0.54
C VAL A 97 -14.07 -3.51 -1.45
N ASN A 98 -14.29 -4.72 -0.91
CA ASN A 98 -14.85 -5.83 -1.68
C ASN A 98 -16.24 -5.48 -2.27
N GLU A 99 -17.11 -4.80 -1.51
CA GLU A 99 -18.44 -4.37 -1.96
C GLU A 99 -18.36 -3.43 -3.18
N VAL A 100 -17.54 -2.38 -3.11
CA VAL A 100 -17.44 -1.39 -4.19
C VAL A 100 -16.61 -1.88 -5.38
N VAL A 101 -15.64 -2.77 -5.14
CA VAL A 101 -14.91 -3.44 -6.21
C VAL A 101 -15.84 -4.36 -7.00
N ALA A 102 -16.80 -5.00 -6.35
CA ALA A 102 -17.82 -5.78 -7.05
C ALA A 102 -18.68 -4.89 -7.97
N ASP A 103 -18.99 -3.64 -7.58
CA ASP A 103 -19.67 -2.69 -8.45
C ASP A 103 -18.81 -2.33 -9.67
N LEU A 104 -17.51 -2.10 -9.48
CA LEU A 104 -16.57 -1.80 -10.55
C LEU A 104 -16.45 -2.98 -11.53
N CYS A 105 -16.22 -4.19 -11.03
CA CYS A 105 -16.09 -5.40 -11.87
C CYS A 105 -17.37 -5.67 -12.68
N ALA A 106 -18.55 -5.55 -12.05
CA ALA A 106 -19.82 -5.73 -12.72
C ALA A 106 -20.00 -4.70 -13.85
N TRP A 107 -19.77 -3.42 -13.56
CA TRP A 107 -19.88 -2.36 -14.55
C TRP A 107 -18.92 -2.59 -15.73
N GLU A 108 -17.66 -2.92 -15.49
CA GLU A 108 -16.68 -3.13 -16.57
C GLU A 108 -16.97 -4.36 -17.41
N GLN A 109 -17.47 -5.45 -16.81
CA GLN A 109 -17.91 -6.63 -17.57
C GLN A 109 -19.12 -6.32 -18.42
N HIS A 110 -20.14 -5.65 -17.89
CA HIS A 110 -21.34 -5.28 -18.65
C HIS A 110 -21.03 -4.30 -19.79
N GLU A 111 -20.08 -3.40 -19.59
CA GLU A 111 -19.62 -2.44 -20.61
C GLU A 111 -18.52 -2.99 -21.52
N HIS A 112 -18.15 -4.27 -21.37
CA HIS A 112 -17.09 -4.95 -22.14
C HIS A 112 -15.76 -4.18 -22.16
N LYS A 113 -15.36 -3.59 -21.02
CA LYS A 113 -14.10 -2.85 -20.91
C LYS A 113 -12.90 -3.80 -21.00
N PRO A 114 -11.80 -3.41 -21.69
CA PRO A 114 -10.60 -4.24 -21.78
C PRO A 114 -9.76 -4.14 -20.49
N VAL A 115 -10.31 -4.64 -19.38
CA VAL A 115 -9.68 -4.59 -18.05
C VAL A 115 -9.58 -6.00 -17.48
N LEU A 116 -8.46 -6.29 -16.81
CA LEU A 116 -8.27 -7.47 -15.99
C LEU A 116 -8.15 -7.08 -14.54
N HIS A 117 -9.01 -7.61 -13.68
CA HIS A 117 -8.91 -7.49 -12.23
C HIS A 117 -8.21 -8.71 -11.63
N LEU A 118 -7.19 -8.44 -10.81
CA LEU A 118 -6.52 -9.41 -9.95
C LEU A 118 -6.90 -9.09 -8.51
N HIS A 119 -7.91 -9.76 -7.96
CA HIS A 119 -8.54 -9.37 -6.70
C HIS A 119 -8.24 -10.33 -5.57
N ALA A 120 -7.56 -9.84 -4.51
CA ALA A 120 -7.39 -10.51 -3.23
C ALA A 120 -8.48 -10.07 -2.25
N THR A 121 -9.47 -10.92 -2.05
CA THR A 121 -10.63 -10.62 -1.19
C THR A 121 -10.28 -10.61 0.30
N GLY A 122 -9.21 -11.30 0.69
CA GLY A 122 -8.87 -11.61 2.07
C GLY A 122 -9.75 -12.71 2.68
N GLN A 123 -9.31 -13.24 3.82
CA GLN A 123 -9.91 -14.42 4.46
C GLN A 123 -11.44 -14.28 4.68
N TYR A 124 -11.90 -13.14 5.15
CA TYR A 124 -13.33 -12.91 5.43
C TYR A 124 -14.10 -12.38 4.21
N GLY A 125 -13.44 -12.17 3.09
CA GLY A 125 -14.05 -11.58 1.90
C GLY A 125 -14.56 -12.59 0.87
N VAL A 126 -14.08 -13.84 0.90
CA VAL A 126 -14.37 -14.86 -0.13
C VAL A 126 -15.87 -15.07 -0.33
N GLN A 127 -16.56 -15.49 0.72
CA GLN A 127 -18.02 -15.78 0.64
C GLN A 127 -18.83 -14.53 0.29
N LEU A 128 -18.47 -13.38 0.86
CA LEU A 128 -19.11 -12.11 0.52
C LEU A 128 -18.97 -11.80 -0.98
N PHE A 129 -17.77 -11.95 -1.52
CA PHE A 129 -17.53 -11.61 -2.91
C PHE A 129 -18.25 -12.55 -3.88
N GLU A 130 -18.32 -13.85 -3.58
CA GLU A 130 -19.12 -14.83 -4.32
C GLU A 130 -20.63 -14.49 -4.30
N GLN A 131 -21.15 -14.00 -3.19
CA GLN A 131 -22.54 -13.53 -3.12
C GLN A 131 -22.75 -12.27 -3.97
N LEU A 132 -21.82 -11.33 -3.93
CA LEU A 132 -21.88 -10.11 -4.73
C LEU A 132 -21.80 -10.40 -6.23
N GLN A 133 -20.98 -11.37 -6.65
CA GLN A 133 -20.92 -11.84 -8.03
C GLN A 133 -22.29 -12.31 -8.55
N LYS A 134 -22.99 -13.12 -7.77
CA LYS A 134 -24.35 -13.60 -8.10
C LYS A 134 -25.37 -12.47 -8.11
N GLN A 135 -25.29 -11.53 -7.16
CA GLN A 135 -26.25 -10.44 -7.03
C GLN A 135 -26.12 -9.39 -8.14
N LYS A 136 -24.91 -9.18 -8.64
CA LYS A 136 -24.57 -8.13 -9.62
C LYS A 136 -24.33 -8.68 -11.03
N ASP A 137 -24.57 -9.97 -11.24
CA ASP A 137 -24.46 -10.68 -12.51
C ASP A 137 -23.09 -10.49 -13.20
N PHE A 138 -22.01 -10.84 -12.49
CA PHE A 138 -20.67 -10.91 -13.05
C PHE A 138 -19.92 -12.16 -12.54
N ALA A 139 -18.90 -12.61 -13.28
CA ALA A 139 -18.22 -13.87 -12.95
C ALA A 139 -16.71 -13.79 -13.16
N PRO A 140 -15.91 -14.63 -12.46
CA PRO A 140 -14.51 -14.84 -12.78
C PRO A 140 -14.35 -15.34 -14.21
N GLY A 141 -13.20 -15.00 -14.83
CA GLY A 141 -12.88 -15.38 -16.20
C GLY A 141 -11.72 -14.53 -16.72
N ASP A 142 -11.70 -14.26 -18.02
CA ASP A 142 -10.63 -13.53 -18.71
C ASP A 142 -10.49 -12.05 -18.28
N SER A 143 -11.46 -11.52 -17.55
CA SER A 143 -11.44 -10.14 -17.03
C SER A 143 -11.37 -10.08 -15.50
N LEU A 144 -11.46 -11.21 -14.79
CA LEU A 144 -11.49 -11.23 -13.32
C LEU A 144 -10.89 -12.51 -12.75
N VAL A 145 -9.79 -12.40 -12.04
CA VAL A 145 -9.19 -13.47 -11.22
C VAL A 145 -9.38 -13.12 -9.76
N VAL A 146 -10.12 -13.97 -9.03
CA VAL A 146 -10.40 -13.79 -7.59
C VAL A 146 -9.60 -14.81 -6.79
N LYS A 147 -8.93 -14.36 -5.75
CA LYS A 147 -8.20 -15.21 -4.78
C LYS A 147 -8.45 -14.73 -3.36
N GLU A 148 -8.42 -15.63 -2.39
CA GLU A 148 -8.40 -15.26 -0.98
C GLU A 148 -7.14 -14.47 -0.63
N TYR A 149 -5.99 -14.99 -1.07
CA TYR A 149 -4.67 -14.43 -0.79
C TYR A 149 -3.75 -14.53 -2.01
N ILE A 150 -2.84 -13.59 -2.13
CA ILE A 150 -1.85 -13.49 -3.20
C ILE A 150 -0.46 -13.80 -2.64
N ASN A 151 0.20 -14.83 -3.17
CA ASN A 151 1.54 -15.25 -2.75
C ASN A 151 2.67 -14.64 -3.61
N ASN A 152 2.39 -14.35 -4.87
CA ASN A 152 3.35 -13.83 -5.86
C ASN A 152 3.18 -12.29 -6.04
N MET A 153 3.20 -11.56 -4.94
CA MET A 153 2.97 -10.11 -4.94
C MET A 153 3.98 -9.32 -5.80
N PRO A 154 5.29 -9.64 -5.82
CA PRO A 154 6.25 -8.91 -6.64
C PRO A 154 5.88 -8.92 -8.13
N GLU A 155 5.55 -10.09 -8.67
CA GLU A 155 5.19 -10.26 -10.08
C GLU A 155 3.86 -9.56 -10.40
N LEU A 156 2.88 -9.64 -9.50
CA LEU A 156 1.58 -8.98 -9.69
C LEU A 156 1.68 -7.46 -9.62
N LEU A 157 2.47 -6.93 -8.70
CA LEU A 157 2.77 -5.50 -8.66
C LEU A 157 3.53 -5.06 -9.91
N ALA A 158 4.47 -5.87 -10.42
CA ALA A 158 5.17 -5.58 -11.67
C ALA A 158 4.21 -5.58 -12.88
N ALA A 159 3.22 -6.48 -12.93
CA ALA A 159 2.25 -6.59 -14.02
C ALA A 159 1.16 -5.51 -14.00
N ALA A 160 0.81 -4.97 -12.83
CA ALA A 160 -0.30 -4.05 -12.66
C ALA A 160 -0.06 -2.68 -13.30
N ASP A 161 -1.10 -2.05 -13.83
CA ASP A 161 -1.13 -0.63 -14.20
C ASP A 161 -1.58 0.23 -13.02
N LEU A 162 -2.54 -0.27 -12.27
CA LEU A 162 -3.18 0.44 -11.16
C LEU A 162 -3.35 -0.51 -9.98
N VAL A 163 -3.15 0.01 -8.77
CA VAL A 163 -3.42 -0.74 -7.55
C VAL A 163 -4.54 -0.06 -6.76
N ILE A 164 -5.55 -0.82 -6.34
CA ILE A 164 -6.59 -0.36 -5.41
C ILE A 164 -6.33 -1.03 -4.07
N SER A 165 -6.05 -0.25 -3.01
CA SER A 165 -5.69 -0.86 -1.73
C SER A 165 -6.05 -0.02 -0.51
N ARG A 166 -5.95 -0.63 0.67
CA ARG A 166 -5.84 0.09 1.95
C ARG A 166 -4.48 0.80 2.04
N ALA A 167 -4.40 1.85 2.86
CA ALA A 167 -3.20 2.66 3.01
C ALA A 167 -2.34 2.25 4.22
N GLY A 168 -2.09 0.94 4.35
CA GLY A 168 -1.14 0.42 5.34
C GLY A 168 0.29 0.82 4.99
N ALA A 169 1.09 1.18 5.99
CA ALA A 169 2.43 1.74 5.80
C ALA A 169 3.35 0.87 4.92
N LEU A 170 3.34 -0.46 5.11
CA LEU A 170 4.17 -1.37 4.30
C LEU A 170 3.62 -1.52 2.88
N THR A 171 2.30 -1.51 2.69
CA THR A 171 1.71 -1.54 1.34
C THR A 171 2.13 -0.31 0.54
N LEU A 172 2.11 0.88 1.17
CA LEU A 172 2.55 2.10 0.50
C LEU A 172 4.04 2.04 0.14
N ALA A 173 4.89 1.60 1.06
CA ALA A 173 6.32 1.41 0.78
C ALA A 173 6.57 0.42 -0.37
N GLU A 174 5.77 -0.64 -0.48
CA GLU A 174 5.82 -1.58 -1.61
C GLU A 174 5.39 -0.92 -2.93
N LEU A 175 4.33 -0.10 -2.92
CA LEU A 175 3.88 0.66 -4.09
C LEU A 175 4.92 1.69 -4.54
N GLU A 176 5.56 2.38 -3.60
CA GLU A 176 6.66 3.30 -3.83
C GLU A 176 7.86 2.57 -4.46
N ALA A 177 8.27 1.43 -3.89
CA ALA A 177 9.40 0.65 -4.37
C ALA A 177 9.22 0.14 -5.81
N VAL A 178 8.01 -0.28 -6.18
CA VAL A 178 7.70 -0.76 -7.54
C VAL A 178 7.31 0.40 -8.48
N GLY A 179 6.99 1.56 -7.95
CA GLY A 179 6.54 2.71 -8.74
C GLY A 179 5.17 2.48 -9.38
N ARG A 180 4.14 2.19 -8.58
CA ARG A 180 2.78 1.95 -9.09
C ARG A 180 1.81 3.03 -8.68
N ALA A 181 0.98 3.44 -9.66
CA ALA A 181 -0.16 4.32 -9.42
C ALA A 181 -1.18 3.62 -8.52
N ALA A 182 -1.84 4.37 -7.64
CA ALA A 182 -2.79 3.78 -6.72
C ALA A 182 -4.09 4.60 -6.54
N VAL A 183 -5.18 3.87 -6.30
CA VAL A 183 -6.36 4.40 -5.59
C VAL A 183 -6.30 3.87 -4.16
N LEU A 184 -6.14 4.76 -3.21
CA LEU A 184 -5.99 4.43 -1.80
C LEU A 184 -7.29 4.67 -1.05
N ILE A 185 -7.73 3.64 -0.32
CA ILE A 185 -8.95 3.68 0.50
C ILE A 185 -8.51 3.48 1.95
N PRO A 186 -8.19 4.56 2.69
CA PRO A 186 -7.76 4.46 4.08
C PRO A 186 -8.81 3.77 4.94
N SER A 187 -8.38 2.87 5.84
CA SER A 187 -9.28 2.28 6.82
C SER A 187 -9.63 3.31 7.92
N PRO A 188 -10.91 3.54 8.22
CA PRO A 188 -11.30 4.39 9.33
C PRO A 188 -11.11 3.72 10.70
N ASN A 189 -10.92 2.39 10.72
CA ASN A 189 -10.87 1.57 11.93
C ASN A 189 -9.42 1.36 12.43
N VAL A 190 -8.59 2.40 12.35
CA VAL A 190 -7.20 2.36 12.80
C VAL A 190 -6.91 3.50 13.76
N ALA A 191 -5.99 3.25 14.72
CA ALA A 191 -5.60 4.26 15.70
C ALA A 191 -5.08 5.55 15.02
N GLU A 192 -5.46 6.70 15.59
CA GLU A 192 -4.97 8.02 15.14
C GLU A 192 -5.22 8.30 13.64
N ASN A 193 -6.14 7.58 13.00
CA ASN A 193 -6.43 7.71 11.56
C ASN A 193 -5.16 7.65 10.66
N HIS A 194 -4.14 6.90 11.09
CA HIS A 194 -2.81 6.91 10.47
C HIS A 194 -2.84 6.52 8.98
N GLN A 195 -3.77 5.64 8.55
CA GLN A 195 -3.87 5.28 7.13
C GLN A 195 -4.28 6.47 6.25
N TYR A 196 -5.14 7.36 6.74
CA TYR A 196 -5.48 8.57 6.02
C TYR A 196 -4.24 9.46 5.82
N TYR A 197 -3.48 9.71 6.89
CA TYR A 197 -2.27 10.53 6.79
C TYR A 197 -1.23 9.91 5.87
N ASN A 198 -1.02 8.59 5.93
CA ASN A 198 -0.13 7.87 5.03
C ASN A 198 -0.56 8.05 3.56
N ALA A 199 -1.86 7.84 3.25
CA ALA A 199 -2.39 8.00 1.90
C ALA A 199 -2.21 9.42 1.36
N MET A 200 -2.36 10.43 2.22
CA MET A 200 -2.20 11.84 1.84
C MET A 200 -0.76 12.19 1.44
N GLU A 201 0.26 11.49 1.95
CA GLU A 201 1.64 11.71 1.49
C GLU A 201 1.80 11.30 0.01
N LEU A 202 1.25 10.14 -0.40
CA LEU A 202 1.27 9.73 -1.80
C LEU A 202 0.39 10.63 -2.68
N GLN A 203 -0.75 11.08 -2.17
CA GLN A 203 -1.62 12.01 -2.92
C GLN A 203 -0.94 13.35 -3.16
N LYS A 204 -0.29 13.95 -2.15
CA LYS A 204 0.47 15.20 -2.28
C LYS A 204 1.58 15.09 -3.32
N ALA A 205 2.24 13.95 -3.38
CA ALA A 205 3.27 13.66 -4.38
C ALA A 205 2.69 13.39 -5.78
N GLY A 206 1.37 13.33 -5.94
CA GLY A 206 0.73 12.96 -7.21
C GLY A 206 0.89 11.48 -7.59
N ALA A 207 1.14 10.62 -6.62
CA ALA A 207 1.32 9.18 -6.79
C ALA A 207 0.03 8.37 -6.63
N ALA A 208 -0.97 8.93 -5.94
CA ALA A 208 -2.22 8.25 -5.66
C ALA A 208 -3.44 9.20 -5.71
N VAL A 209 -4.62 8.61 -5.90
CA VAL A 209 -5.91 9.22 -5.62
C VAL A 209 -6.44 8.62 -4.33
N VAL A 210 -6.86 9.45 -3.38
CA VAL A 210 -7.41 9.00 -2.09
C VAL A 210 -8.93 9.13 -2.10
N ILE A 211 -9.62 8.06 -1.71
CA ILE A 211 -11.06 8.05 -1.47
C ILE A 211 -11.29 7.59 -0.03
N GLU A 212 -11.76 8.49 0.84
CA GLU A 212 -12.12 8.11 2.20
C GLU A 212 -13.32 7.15 2.19
N GLU A 213 -13.35 6.19 3.12
CA GLU A 213 -14.40 5.16 3.13
C GLU A 213 -15.82 5.74 3.29
N LYS A 214 -15.96 6.90 3.94
CA LYS A 214 -17.25 7.60 4.06
C LYS A 214 -17.81 8.10 2.72
N ASP A 215 -16.92 8.40 1.77
CA ASP A 215 -17.24 8.93 0.44
C ASP A 215 -17.17 7.84 -0.64
N LEU A 216 -16.86 6.60 -0.24
CA LEU A 216 -16.64 5.48 -1.14
C LEU A 216 -17.98 4.88 -1.57
N THR A 217 -18.31 5.02 -2.85
CA THR A 217 -19.43 4.35 -3.53
C THR A 217 -18.93 3.61 -4.76
N GLY A 218 -19.70 2.64 -5.26
CA GLY A 218 -19.39 1.97 -6.53
C GLY A 218 -19.25 2.97 -7.68
N GLU A 219 -20.19 3.91 -7.80
CA GLU A 219 -20.16 4.98 -8.81
C GLU A 219 -18.88 5.83 -8.71
N LYS A 220 -18.51 6.26 -7.50
CA LYS A 220 -17.30 7.04 -7.28
C LYS A 220 -16.04 6.29 -7.68
N LEU A 221 -15.96 5.00 -7.35
CA LEU A 221 -14.83 4.16 -7.74
C LEU A 221 -14.77 3.99 -9.27
N VAL A 222 -15.88 3.67 -9.92
CA VAL A 222 -16.00 3.56 -11.39
C VAL A 222 -15.54 4.87 -12.05
N GLN A 223 -16.07 6.02 -11.64
CA GLN A 223 -15.68 7.32 -12.19
C GLN A 223 -14.17 7.58 -12.03
N THR A 224 -13.63 7.30 -10.85
CA THR A 224 -12.20 7.54 -10.56
C THR A 224 -11.30 6.66 -11.42
N VAL A 225 -11.56 5.34 -11.43
CA VAL A 225 -10.75 4.37 -12.20
C VAL A 225 -10.86 4.66 -13.70
N SER A 226 -12.06 4.87 -14.23
CA SER A 226 -12.26 5.18 -15.64
C SER A 226 -11.55 6.46 -16.07
N ALA A 227 -11.60 7.51 -15.24
CA ALA A 227 -10.90 8.77 -15.52
C ALA A 227 -9.37 8.60 -15.53
N MET A 228 -8.82 7.74 -14.64
CA MET A 228 -7.39 7.46 -14.61
C MET A 228 -6.94 6.64 -15.82
N LEU A 229 -7.70 5.61 -16.20
CA LEU A 229 -7.41 4.76 -17.36
C LEU A 229 -7.56 5.51 -18.69
N ALA A 230 -8.48 6.46 -18.79
CA ALA A 230 -8.72 7.24 -20.01
C ALA A 230 -7.63 8.27 -20.35
N GLN A 231 -6.70 8.58 -19.42
CA GLN A 231 -5.66 9.58 -19.63
C GLN A 231 -4.33 8.91 -20.03
N PRO A 232 -3.88 9.02 -21.29
CA PRO A 232 -2.61 8.44 -21.72
C PRO A 232 -1.44 8.94 -20.87
N GLY A 233 -0.60 8.01 -20.39
CA GLY A 233 0.59 8.33 -19.58
C GLY A 233 0.33 8.71 -18.12
N LYS A 234 -0.92 8.92 -17.71
CA LYS A 234 -1.26 9.32 -16.33
C LYS A 234 -0.78 8.33 -15.29
N LEU A 235 -1.04 7.04 -15.48
CA LEU A 235 -0.60 6.00 -14.56
C LEU A 235 0.92 5.89 -14.49
N ALA A 236 1.61 6.06 -15.63
CA ALA A 236 3.07 6.06 -15.67
C ALA A 236 3.67 7.26 -14.94
N GLU A 237 3.08 8.45 -15.07
CA GLU A 237 3.45 9.64 -14.31
C GLU A 237 3.28 9.43 -12.80
N MET A 238 2.12 8.94 -12.37
CA MET A 238 1.83 8.63 -10.98
C MET A 238 2.79 7.57 -10.42
N GLY A 239 3.12 6.55 -11.21
CA GLY A 239 4.10 5.53 -10.85
C GLY A 239 5.51 6.10 -10.66
N LYS A 240 5.95 7.03 -11.53
CA LYS A 240 7.23 7.76 -11.35
C LYS A 240 7.23 8.57 -10.05
N ASN A 241 6.12 9.24 -9.76
CA ASN A 241 5.97 10.00 -8.52
C ASN A 241 6.03 9.08 -7.29
N ALA A 242 5.38 7.92 -7.33
CA ALA A 242 5.49 6.92 -6.28
C ALA A 242 6.95 6.46 -6.09
N ARG A 243 7.63 6.12 -7.19
CA ARG A 243 9.03 5.66 -7.16
C ARG A 243 9.98 6.69 -6.56
N SER A 244 9.73 7.97 -6.75
CA SER A 244 10.56 9.04 -6.19
C SER A 244 10.49 9.15 -4.65
N LEU A 245 9.49 8.54 -4.01
CA LEU A 245 9.33 8.49 -2.55
C LEU A 245 10.04 7.29 -1.93
N SER A 246 10.44 6.29 -2.72
CA SER A 246 10.99 5.04 -2.21
C SER A 246 12.34 5.21 -1.52
N VAL A 247 12.52 4.47 -0.43
CA VAL A 247 13.79 4.33 0.30
C VAL A 247 14.18 2.85 0.28
N ASP A 248 14.93 2.44 -0.76
CA ASP A 248 15.23 1.02 -1.02
C ASP A 248 16.19 0.40 0.01
N ASP A 249 17.07 1.21 0.61
CA ASP A 249 18.06 0.81 1.62
C ASP A 249 17.57 0.95 3.08
N SER A 250 16.24 1.00 3.27
CA SER A 250 15.59 1.20 4.57
C SER A 250 16.09 0.19 5.63
N LEU A 251 16.17 -1.09 5.29
CA LEU A 251 16.63 -2.13 6.22
C LEU A 251 18.08 -1.89 6.65
N ASP A 252 18.96 -1.49 5.73
CA ASP A 252 20.37 -1.23 6.02
C ASP A 252 20.51 0.01 6.91
N ARG A 253 19.74 1.06 6.67
CA ARG A 253 19.70 2.26 7.53
C ARG A 253 19.24 1.94 8.93
N ILE A 254 18.17 1.16 9.10
CA ILE A 254 17.67 0.73 10.43
C ILE A 254 18.73 -0.13 11.13
N THR A 255 19.33 -1.08 10.41
CA THR A 255 20.37 -1.95 10.96
C THR A 255 21.60 -1.16 11.40
N ALA A 256 22.05 -0.21 10.58
CA ALA A 256 23.17 0.67 10.92
C ALA A 256 22.89 1.52 12.16
N ALA A 257 21.65 2.06 12.27
CA ALA A 257 21.23 2.81 13.45
C ALA A 257 21.25 1.94 14.72
N LEU A 258 20.76 0.69 14.62
CA LEU A 258 20.78 -0.27 15.73
C LEU A 258 22.20 -0.63 16.16
N LEU A 259 23.10 -0.93 15.20
CA LEU A 259 24.48 -1.30 15.49
C LEU A 259 25.28 -0.17 16.15
N LYS A 260 24.96 1.09 15.86
CA LYS A 260 25.56 2.24 16.57
C LYS A 260 25.22 2.22 18.06
N LEU A 261 24.01 1.81 18.45
CA LEU A 261 23.61 1.73 19.86
C LEU A 261 24.33 0.63 20.62
N VAL A 262 24.67 -0.48 19.94
CA VAL A 262 25.38 -1.62 20.57
C VAL A 262 26.86 -1.31 20.78
N LYS A 263 27.46 -0.48 19.91
CA LYS A 263 28.90 -0.15 19.94
C LYS A 263 29.22 1.04 20.83
N THR A 264 28.23 1.75 21.36
CA THR A 264 28.46 2.86 22.30
C THR A 264 28.56 2.27 23.70
N PRO A 265 29.72 2.37 24.37
CA PRO A 265 29.92 1.85 25.73
C PRO A 265 29.07 2.59 26.77
#